data_b06ac7bb436d9f93a32adfcd78c511f9
#
_entry.id   b06ac7bb436d9f93a32adfcd78c511f9
#
_cell.length_a   1.000
_cell.length_b   1.000
_cell.length_c   1.000
_cell.angle_alpha   90.00
_cell.angle_beta   90.00
_cell.angle_gamma   90.00
#
_symmetry.space_group_name_H-M   'P 1'
#
loop_
_entity.id
_entity.type
_entity.pdbx_description
1 polymer ?
#
loop_
_entity_poly.entity_id
_entity_poly.type
_entity_poly.pdbx_seq_one_letter_code
_entity_poly.pdbx_strand_id
1 'polypeptide(L)'
;TDLLSDNEIIENLIFISNGSPGKLIDNLEIWDQIPENIKHDIKYPLKNYENILFLAKHITSQLNLDQQEFLLDYMQRIWWKKTKNKMFAEILEGIKKNISSNLQPRISWEVGLLKVKLKDS
;
A
#
# COMPACT_ATOMS: atom_id res chain seq x y z
N THR A 1 -17.89 -2.90 -10.62
CA THR A 1 -17.89 -2.88 -10.91
C THR A 1 -17.37 -3.50 -11.46
N ASP A 2 -16.81 -4.21 -11.15
CA ASP A 2 -16.86 -4.48 -12.18
C ASP A 2 -15.83 -5.49 -12.41
N LEU A 3 -16.05 -6.42 -13.32
CA LEU A 3 -15.15 -7.52 -13.66
C LEU A 3 -13.75 -7.04 -13.99
N LEU A 4 -13.63 -5.87 -14.65
CA LEU A 4 -12.31 -5.33 -14.97
C LEU A 4 -11.52 -4.96 -13.73
N SER A 5 -12.18 -4.30 -12.76
CA SER A 5 -11.52 -3.95 -11.50
C SER A 5 -11.11 -5.18 -10.73
N ASP A 6 -11.98 -6.18 -10.70
CA ASP A 6 -11.69 -7.43 -10.00
C ASP A 6 -10.51 -8.16 -10.65
N ASN A 7 -10.48 -8.17 -11.99
CA ASN A 7 -9.37 -8.80 -12.71
C ASN A 7 -8.06 -8.08 -12.46
N GLU A 8 -8.07 -6.75 -12.41
CA GLU A 8 -6.87 -5.99 -12.09
C GLU A 8 -6.37 -6.31 -10.69
N ILE A 9 -7.28 -6.38 -9.73
CA ILE A 9 -6.91 -6.71 -8.36
C ILE A 9 -6.25 -8.08 -8.30
N ILE A 10 -6.85 -9.06 -8.95
CA ILE A 10 -6.32 -10.42 -8.95
C ILE A 10 -4.94 -10.45 -9.62
N GLU A 11 -4.77 -9.75 -10.75
CA GLU A 11 -3.46 -9.69 -11.41
C GLU A 11 -2.40 -9.09 -10.51
N ASN A 12 -2.74 -8.03 -9.78
CA ASN A 12 -1.79 -7.41 -8.85
C ASN A 12 -1.42 -8.36 -7.72
N LEU A 13 -2.41 -9.10 -7.19
CA LEU A 13 -2.15 -10.06 -6.12
C LEU A 13 -1.28 -11.21 -6.60
N ILE A 14 -1.50 -11.68 -7.82
CA ILE A 14 -0.66 -12.71 -8.43
C ILE A 14 0.77 -12.20 -8.55
N PHE A 15 0.93 -10.95 -9.02
CA PHE A 15 2.26 -10.38 -9.20
C PHE A 15 3.04 -10.33 -7.88
N ILE A 16 2.41 -9.82 -6.81
CA ILE A 16 3.13 -9.69 -5.53
C ILE A 16 3.32 -11.02 -4.83
N SER A 17 2.66 -12.08 -5.31
CA SER A 17 2.83 -13.43 -4.76
C SER A 17 4.03 -14.16 -5.36
N ASN A 18 4.68 -13.59 -6.37
CA ASN A 18 5.90 -14.13 -6.98
C ASN A 18 5.76 -15.59 -7.42
N GLY A 19 4.60 -15.93 -7.97
CA GLY A 19 4.38 -17.28 -8.48
C GLY A 19 4.11 -18.34 -7.43
N SER A 20 3.97 -17.96 -6.17
CA SER A 20 3.70 -18.91 -5.08
C SER A 20 2.18 -19.02 -4.86
N PRO A 21 1.58 -20.21 -5.10
CA PRO A 21 0.15 -20.38 -4.85
C PRO A 21 -0.23 -20.17 -3.39
N GLY A 22 0.65 -20.58 -2.45
CA GLY A 22 0.39 -20.37 -1.03
C GLY A 22 0.35 -18.90 -0.66
N LYS A 23 1.29 -18.12 -1.19
CA LYS A 23 1.31 -16.68 -0.96
C LYS A 23 0.09 -16.01 -1.59
N LEU A 24 -0.34 -16.48 -2.75
CA LEU A 24 -1.52 -15.92 -3.40
C LEU A 24 -2.76 -16.12 -2.52
N ILE A 25 -2.93 -17.29 -1.96
CA ILE A 25 -4.06 -17.56 -1.08
C ILE A 25 -4.01 -16.63 0.14
N ASP A 26 -2.83 -16.51 0.76
CA ASP A 26 -2.66 -15.63 1.90
C ASP A 26 -2.97 -14.17 1.53
N ASN A 27 -2.48 -13.72 0.38
CA ASN A 27 -2.69 -12.35 -0.08
C ASN A 27 -4.16 -12.08 -0.39
N LEU A 28 -4.88 -13.06 -0.92
CA LEU A 28 -6.31 -12.91 -1.16
C LEU A 28 -7.07 -12.73 0.15
N GLU A 29 -6.71 -13.53 1.17
CA GLU A 29 -7.34 -13.42 2.47
C GLU A 29 -7.06 -12.08 3.12
N ILE A 30 -5.81 -11.60 3.06
CA ILE A 30 -5.46 -10.31 3.63
C ILE A 30 -6.19 -9.19 2.91
N TRP A 31 -6.26 -9.26 1.58
CA TRP A 31 -6.97 -8.25 0.79
C TRP A 31 -8.41 -8.10 1.26
N ASP A 32 -9.09 -9.22 1.51
CA ASP A 32 -10.47 -9.19 1.99
C ASP A 32 -10.60 -8.53 3.36
N GLN A 33 -9.54 -8.51 4.15
CA GLN A 33 -9.54 -7.90 5.47
C GLN A 33 -9.29 -6.39 5.44
N ILE A 34 -8.80 -5.85 4.33
CA ILE A 34 -8.50 -4.43 4.22
C ILE A 34 -9.80 -3.65 4.07
N PRO A 35 -10.04 -2.63 4.91
CA PRO A 35 -11.27 -1.83 4.81
C PRO A 35 -11.39 -1.10 3.48
N GLU A 36 -12.61 -0.92 3.01
CA GLU A 36 -12.88 -0.29 1.71
C GLU A 36 -12.38 1.15 1.64
N ASN A 37 -12.44 1.89 2.75
CA ASN A 37 -11.93 3.26 2.74
C ASN A 37 -10.43 3.31 2.45
N ILE A 38 -9.67 2.35 3.02
CA ILE A 38 -8.25 2.27 2.76
C ILE A 38 -7.99 1.83 1.32
N LYS A 39 -8.74 0.82 0.84
CA LYS A 39 -8.61 0.36 -0.55
C LYS A 39 -8.82 1.50 -1.54
N HIS A 40 -9.77 2.37 -1.25
CA HIS A 40 -10.05 3.53 -2.09
C HIS A 40 -8.89 4.53 -2.06
N ASP A 41 -8.40 4.82 -0.87
CA ASP A 41 -7.40 5.89 -0.69
C ASP A 41 -6.03 5.53 -1.24
N ILE A 42 -5.70 4.24 -1.35
CA ILE A 42 -4.39 3.84 -1.84
C ILE A 42 -4.31 3.73 -3.37
N LYS A 43 -5.41 3.94 -4.08
CA LYS A 43 -5.42 3.78 -5.54
C LYS A 43 -4.42 4.67 -6.26
N TYR A 44 -4.22 5.88 -5.76
CA TYR A 44 -3.30 6.86 -6.34
C TYR A 44 -2.49 7.52 -5.24
N PRO A 45 -1.27 8.00 -5.55
CA PRO A 45 -0.53 8.81 -4.58
C PRO A 45 -1.36 10.03 -4.19
N LEU A 46 -1.44 10.29 -2.89
CA LEU A 46 -2.23 11.40 -2.38
C LEU A 46 -1.48 12.71 -2.51
N LYS A 47 -2.21 13.80 -2.80
CA LYS A 47 -1.63 15.12 -3.02
C LYS A 47 -2.02 16.14 -1.97
N ASN A 48 -2.91 15.78 -1.06
CA ASN A 48 -3.42 16.67 -0.02
C ASN A 48 -2.87 16.24 1.33
N TYR A 49 -2.27 17.18 2.08
CA TYR A 49 -1.67 16.84 3.37
C TYR A 49 -2.66 16.22 4.34
N GLU A 50 -3.88 16.76 4.39
CA GLU A 50 -4.87 16.22 5.30
C GLU A 50 -5.21 14.77 4.98
N ASN A 51 -5.37 14.47 3.69
CA ASN A 51 -5.69 13.10 3.28
C ASN A 51 -4.54 12.15 3.60
N ILE A 52 -3.30 12.62 3.46
CA ILE A 52 -2.14 11.81 3.82
C ILE A 52 -2.15 11.46 5.30
N LEU A 53 -2.40 12.46 6.16
CA LEU A 53 -2.41 12.22 7.60
C LEU A 53 -3.59 11.33 8.01
N PHE A 54 -4.76 11.51 7.38
CA PHE A 54 -5.90 10.63 7.63
C PHE A 54 -5.62 9.20 7.20
N LEU A 55 -4.99 9.02 6.03
CA LEU A 55 -4.68 7.67 5.57
C LEU A 55 -3.70 6.98 6.51
N ALA A 56 -2.64 7.68 6.94
CA ALA A 56 -1.69 7.10 7.89
C ALA A 56 -2.39 6.70 9.19
N LYS A 57 -3.30 7.54 9.67
CA LYS A 57 -4.06 7.25 10.88
C LYS A 57 -4.93 6.01 10.70
N HIS A 58 -5.66 5.94 9.59
CA HIS A 58 -6.56 4.81 9.34
C HIS A 58 -5.79 3.50 9.19
N ILE A 59 -4.68 3.53 8.47
CA ILE A 59 -3.86 2.34 8.28
C ILE A 59 -3.36 1.83 9.62
N THR A 60 -2.78 2.71 10.43
CA THR A 60 -2.14 2.26 11.65
C THR A 60 -3.14 1.92 12.76
N SER A 61 -4.35 2.47 12.70
CA SER A 61 -5.38 2.15 13.70
C SER A 61 -6.21 0.92 13.31
N GLN A 62 -6.31 0.61 12.03
CA GLN A 62 -7.20 -0.47 11.56
C GLN A 62 -6.45 -1.72 11.11
N LEU A 63 -5.16 -1.63 10.82
CA LEU A 63 -4.39 -2.75 10.29
C LEU A 63 -3.26 -3.13 11.24
N ASN A 64 -3.00 -4.45 11.35
CA ASN A 64 -1.82 -4.92 12.06
C ASN A 64 -0.59 -4.82 11.14
N LEU A 65 0.58 -5.18 11.67
CA LEU A 65 1.82 -5.02 10.91
C LEU A 65 1.86 -5.88 9.66
N ASP A 66 1.37 -7.12 9.73
CA ASP A 66 1.34 -7.98 8.54
C ASP A 66 0.48 -7.39 7.45
N GLN A 67 -0.68 -6.84 7.83
CA GLN A 67 -1.57 -6.20 6.88
C GLN A 67 -0.94 -4.93 6.30
N GLN A 68 -0.21 -4.17 7.12
CA GLN A 68 0.49 -2.98 6.64
C GLN A 68 1.58 -3.34 5.64
N GLU A 69 2.35 -4.39 5.92
CA GLU A 69 3.40 -4.84 5.00
C GLU A 69 2.81 -5.30 3.67
N PHE A 70 1.72 -6.06 3.74
CA PHE A 70 1.00 -6.45 2.53
C PHE A 70 0.55 -5.22 1.75
N LEU A 71 -0.01 -4.24 2.43
CA LEU A 71 -0.52 -3.03 1.79
C LEU A 71 0.58 -2.29 1.06
N LEU A 72 1.77 -2.21 1.66
CA LEU A 72 2.92 -1.55 1.03
C LEU A 72 3.37 -2.29 -0.22
N ASP A 73 3.38 -3.61 -0.20
CA ASP A 73 3.72 -4.38 -1.39
C ASP A 73 2.70 -4.15 -2.50
N TYR A 74 1.42 -4.12 -2.15
CA TYR A 74 0.36 -3.88 -3.11
C TYR A 74 0.44 -2.47 -3.70
N MET A 75 0.68 -1.46 -2.84
CA MET A 75 0.83 -0.08 -3.28
C MET A 75 2.02 0.10 -4.22
N GLN A 76 3.14 -0.55 -3.93
CA GLN A 76 4.30 -0.48 -4.82
C GLN A 76 3.92 -0.95 -6.22
N ARG A 77 3.16 -2.03 -6.31
CA ARG A 77 2.75 -2.56 -7.61
C ARG A 77 1.82 -1.60 -8.34
N ILE A 78 0.76 -1.14 -7.67
CA ILE A 78 -0.25 -0.33 -8.38
C ILE A 78 0.27 1.07 -8.71
N TRP A 79 1.08 1.66 -7.84
CA TRP A 79 1.64 2.99 -8.10
C TRP A 79 2.68 2.92 -9.22
N TRP A 80 3.48 1.85 -9.25
CA TRP A 80 4.42 1.65 -10.36
C TRP A 80 3.69 1.56 -11.69
N LYS A 81 2.61 0.81 -11.75
CA LYS A 81 1.84 0.66 -12.99
C LYS A 81 1.29 1.99 -13.49
N LYS A 82 0.90 2.86 -12.57
CA LYS A 82 0.27 4.13 -12.91
C LYS A 82 1.26 5.25 -13.18
N THR A 83 2.34 5.32 -12.44
CA THR A 83 3.25 6.47 -12.50
C THR A 83 4.62 6.15 -13.13
N LYS A 84 5.03 4.88 -13.10
CA LYS A 84 6.38 4.46 -13.51
C LYS A 84 7.49 5.19 -12.77
N ASN A 85 7.20 5.68 -11.56
CA ASN A 85 8.16 6.44 -10.76
C ASN A 85 8.82 5.52 -9.73
N LYS A 86 10.10 5.20 -9.97
CA LYS A 86 10.85 4.30 -9.10
C LYS A 86 10.97 4.83 -7.67
N MET A 87 10.97 6.14 -7.51
CA MET A 87 11.15 6.73 -6.19
C MET A 87 9.99 6.38 -5.26
N PHE A 88 8.79 6.22 -5.81
CA PHE A 88 7.65 5.84 -4.98
C PHE A 88 7.86 4.46 -4.39
N ALA A 89 8.34 3.50 -5.18
CA ALA A 89 8.61 2.16 -4.68
C ALA A 89 9.69 2.18 -3.60
N GLU A 90 10.74 3.00 -3.80
CA GLU A 90 11.80 3.12 -2.81
C GLU A 90 11.28 3.69 -1.49
N ILE A 91 10.42 4.71 -1.57
CA ILE A 91 9.85 5.32 -0.38
C ILE A 91 8.96 4.31 0.36
N LEU A 92 8.12 3.60 -0.37
CA LEU A 92 7.23 2.60 0.23
C LEU A 92 8.03 1.45 0.86
N GLU A 93 9.10 1.03 0.21
CA GLU A 93 9.99 0.02 0.78
C GLU A 93 10.66 0.53 2.06
N GLY A 94 10.99 1.82 2.10
CA GLY A 94 11.53 2.45 3.29
C GLY A 94 10.55 2.41 4.46
N ILE A 95 9.26 2.68 4.20
CA ILE A 95 8.24 2.55 5.23
C ILE A 95 8.22 1.12 5.76
N LYS A 96 8.23 0.15 4.85
CA LYS A 96 8.18 -1.27 5.22
C LYS A 96 9.34 -1.64 6.13
N LYS A 97 10.55 -1.19 5.80
CA LYS A 97 11.73 -1.45 6.63
C LYS A 97 11.58 -0.83 8.01
N ASN A 98 11.05 0.38 8.08
CA ASN A 98 10.89 1.07 9.36
C ASN A 98 9.91 0.36 10.28
N ILE A 99 8.75 -0.03 9.77
CA ILE A 99 7.76 -0.71 10.62
C ILE A 99 8.23 -2.10 11.01
N SER A 100 9.02 -2.77 10.16
CA SER A 100 9.59 -4.07 10.48
C SER A 100 10.68 -3.97 11.56
N SER A 101 11.28 -2.80 11.71
CA SER A 101 12.34 -2.57 12.70
C SER A 101 11.81 -1.95 13.99
N ASN A 102 10.50 -2.07 14.25
CA ASN A 102 9.85 -1.57 15.45
C ASN A 102 9.88 -0.05 15.61
N LEU A 103 10.07 0.68 14.51
CA LEU A 103 9.89 2.13 14.53
C LEU A 103 8.39 2.42 14.52
N GLN A 104 8.01 3.57 15.07
CA GLN A 104 6.58 3.90 15.21
C GLN A 104 5.89 3.88 13.84
N PRO A 105 4.92 2.99 13.65
CA PRO A 105 4.29 2.84 12.34
C PRO A 105 3.63 4.12 11.85
N ARG A 106 2.91 4.83 12.71
CA ARG A 106 2.19 6.02 12.30
C ARG A 106 3.11 7.08 11.71
N ILE A 107 4.21 7.35 12.41
CA ILE A 107 5.18 8.35 11.95
C ILE A 107 5.84 7.87 10.65
N SER A 108 6.18 6.59 10.57
CA SER A 108 6.78 6.03 9.36
C SER A 108 5.87 6.22 8.14
N TRP A 109 4.57 5.95 8.30
CA TRP A 109 3.61 6.14 7.23
C TRP A 109 3.47 7.62 6.87
N GLU A 110 3.35 8.49 7.89
CA GLU A 110 3.18 9.92 7.64
C GLU A 110 4.36 10.49 6.89
N VAL A 111 5.57 10.24 7.37
CA VAL A 111 6.77 10.76 6.74
C VAL A 111 6.93 10.21 5.32
N GLY A 112 6.71 8.91 5.14
CA GLY A 112 6.83 8.28 3.83
C GLY A 112 5.85 8.85 2.82
N LEU A 113 4.57 8.96 3.19
CA LEU A 113 3.56 9.48 2.28
C LEU A 113 3.79 10.96 1.96
N LEU A 114 4.31 11.74 2.92
CA LEU A 114 4.67 13.13 2.65
C LEU A 114 5.83 13.20 1.65
N LYS A 115 6.80 12.30 1.75
CA LYS A 115 7.89 12.23 0.76
C LYS A 115 7.35 11.92 -0.63
N VAL A 116 6.37 11.01 -0.74
CA VAL A 116 5.74 10.72 -2.01
C VAL A 116 5.11 11.98 -2.60
N LYS A 117 4.39 12.75 -1.78
CA LYS A 117 3.78 14.00 -2.24
C LYS A 117 4.83 14.96 -2.79
N LEU A 118 5.96 15.09 -2.10
CA LEU A 118 7.01 16.00 -2.53
C LEU A 118 7.64 15.56 -3.85
N LYS A 119 7.74 14.26 -4.09
CA LYS A 119 8.34 13.74 -5.32
C LYS A 119 7.36 13.70 -6.48
N ASP A 120 6.06 13.80 -6.20
CA ASP A 120 5.02 13.76 -7.23
C ASP A 120 4.81 15.14 -7.89
N SER A 121 5.32 16.20 -7.31
CA SER A 121 5.11 17.56 -7.82
C SER A 121 6.19 18.04 -8.79
#